data_34d5015df53803bd81061526082d5b50
#
_entry.id   34d5015df53803bd81061526082d5b50
#
_cell.length_a   1.000
_cell.length_b   1.000
_cell.length_c   1.000
_cell.angle_alpha   90.00
_cell.angle_beta   90.00
_cell.angle_gamma   90.00
#
_symmetry.space_group_name_H-M   'P 1'
#
loop_
_entity.id
_entity.type
_entity.pdbx_description
1 polymer ?
#
loop_
_entity_poly.entity_id
_entity_poly.type
_entity_poly.pdbx_seq_one_letter_code
_entity_poly.pdbx_strand_id
1 'polypeptide(L)'
;MSSEETLQGAVNRASQLPAMAPERQFYVGMEGGIEIIDDRWFASAWMVVSDNQGRRSQSKSALFALPPKIKELVESGLEKNSKHAGGAIGSQTTGKITRTSLYEHAMVAALIPLKNTELFF
;
A
#
# COMPACT_ATOMS: atom_id res chain seq x y z
N MET A 1 7.95 10.05 5.71
CA MET A 1 7.89 8.59 5.92
C MET A 1 8.57 7.92 4.73
N SER A 2 9.50 7.02 5.00
CA SER A 2 10.22 6.32 3.93
C SER A 2 9.42 5.13 3.41
N SER A 3 9.82 4.62 2.25
CA SER A 3 9.22 3.41 1.69
C SER A 3 9.41 2.22 2.62
N GLU A 4 10.56 2.13 3.28
CA GLU A 4 10.83 1.06 4.25
C GLU A 4 9.94 1.14 5.47
N GLU A 5 9.70 2.34 5.98
CA GLU A 5 8.78 2.52 7.11
C GLU A 5 7.36 2.15 6.75
N THR A 6 6.94 2.50 5.54
CA THR A 6 5.61 2.17 5.04
C THR A 6 5.46 0.65 4.88
N LEU A 7 6.48 0.00 4.32
CA LEU A 7 6.50 -1.45 4.21
C LEU A 7 6.45 -2.12 5.58
N GLN A 8 7.23 -1.62 6.55
CA GLN A 8 7.23 -2.18 7.90
C GLN A 8 5.85 -2.06 8.55
N GLY A 9 5.16 -0.95 8.30
CA GLY A 9 3.78 -0.77 8.78
C GLY A 9 2.85 -1.83 8.21
N ALA A 10 2.96 -2.10 6.91
CA ALA A 10 2.15 -3.15 6.28
C ALA A 10 2.48 -4.53 6.84
N VAL A 11 3.76 -4.84 7.03
CA VAL A 11 4.20 -6.10 7.65
C VAL A 11 3.63 -6.26 9.04
N ASN A 12 3.70 -5.20 9.85
CA ASN A 12 3.17 -5.24 11.21
C ASN A 12 1.67 -5.50 11.24
N ARG A 13 0.93 -4.88 10.34
CA ARG A 13 -0.52 -5.11 10.24
C ARG A 13 -0.82 -6.56 9.89
N ALA A 14 -0.13 -7.11 8.88
CA ALA A 14 -0.35 -8.49 8.47
C ALA A 14 0.04 -9.48 9.57
N SER A 15 1.12 -9.23 10.29
CA SER A 15 1.64 -10.17 11.29
C SER A 15 0.80 -10.25 12.56
N GLN A 16 -0.05 -9.27 12.82
CA GLN A 16 -0.93 -9.28 13.99
C GLN A 16 -2.22 -10.09 13.75
N LEU A 17 -2.58 -10.29 12.49
CA LEU A 17 -3.87 -10.90 12.14
C LEU A 17 -4.00 -12.38 12.49
N PRO A 18 -2.96 -13.23 12.37
CA PRO A 18 -3.10 -14.65 12.73
C PRO A 18 -3.52 -14.88 14.17
N ALA A 19 -3.10 -14.03 15.09
CA ALA A 19 -3.51 -14.15 16.50
C ALA A 19 -4.98 -13.82 16.68
N MET A 20 -5.56 -12.98 15.81
CA MET A 20 -6.95 -12.54 15.88
C MET A 20 -7.90 -13.45 15.11
N ALA A 21 -7.42 -14.07 14.04
CA ALA A 21 -8.24 -14.92 13.17
C ALA A 21 -7.40 -16.08 12.62
N PRO A 22 -7.02 -17.05 13.48
CA PRO A 22 -6.07 -18.10 13.10
C PRO A 22 -6.58 -19.07 12.02
N GLU A 23 -7.88 -19.07 11.75
CA GLU A 23 -8.50 -19.98 10.78
C GLU A 23 -8.48 -19.44 9.34
N ARG A 24 -7.97 -18.25 9.12
CA ARG A 24 -7.96 -17.67 7.78
C ARG A 24 -6.84 -18.27 6.92
N GLN A 25 -7.06 -18.26 5.60
CA GLN A 25 -6.09 -18.76 4.66
C GLN A 25 -5.03 -17.71 4.31
N PHE A 26 -5.45 -16.45 4.22
CA PHE A 26 -4.56 -15.34 3.90
C PHE A 26 -4.78 -14.18 4.87
N TYR A 27 -3.71 -13.45 5.13
CA TYR A 27 -3.71 -12.25 5.96
C TYR A 27 -3.09 -11.11 5.17
N VAL A 28 -3.76 -9.97 5.15
CA VAL A 28 -3.33 -8.83 4.34
C VAL A 28 -3.06 -7.63 5.23
N GLY A 29 -1.89 -7.05 5.09
CA GLY A 29 -1.56 -5.76 5.67
C GLY A 29 -1.33 -4.75 4.56
N MET A 30 -1.84 -3.54 4.73
CA MET A 30 -1.72 -2.49 3.76
C MET A 30 -1.36 -1.18 4.44
N GLU A 31 -0.43 -0.44 3.85
CA GLU A 31 -0.02 0.85 4.38
C GLU A 31 0.32 1.79 3.24
N GLY A 32 -0.26 2.98 3.27
CA GLY A 32 0.06 4.03 2.32
C GLY A 32 1.17 4.92 2.83
N GLY A 33 1.93 5.49 1.91
CA GLY A 33 3.01 6.40 2.27
C GLY A 33 3.35 7.36 1.15
N ILE A 34 4.20 8.30 1.50
CA ILE A 34 4.66 9.33 0.60
C ILE A 34 6.17 9.22 0.43
N GLU A 35 6.63 9.31 -0.81
CA GLU A 35 8.05 9.35 -1.15
C GLU A 35 8.37 10.69 -1.79
N ILE A 36 9.56 11.21 -1.50
CA ILE A 36 10.04 12.46 -2.10
C ILE A 36 11.11 12.11 -3.11
N ILE A 37 10.87 12.48 -4.37
CA ILE A 37 11.79 12.23 -5.48
C ILE A 37 11.95 13.55 -6.24
N ASP A 38 13.19 14.06 -6.35
CA ASP A 38 13.47 15.34 -7.01
C ASP A 38 12.59 16.49 -6.48
N ASP A 39 12.48 16.58 -5.15
CA ASP A 39 11.64 17.59 -4.46
C ASP A 39 10.15 17.50 -4.76
N ARG A 40 9.71 16.41 -5.36
CA ARG A 40 8.30 16.17 -5.64
C ARG A 40 7.78 15.06 -4.77
N TRP A 41 6.54 15.19 -4.36
CA TRP A 41 5.89 14.20 -3.51
C TRP A 41 5.10 13.21 -4.35
N PHE A 42 5.27 11.94 -4.03
CA PHE A 42 4.57 10.84 -4.67
C PHE A 42 3.89 9.97 -3.62
N ALA A 43 2.75 9.41 -3.98
CA ALA A 43 2.04 8.49 -3.11
C ALA A 43 2.04 7.08 -3.70
N SER A 44 2.07 6.10 -2.81
CA SER A 44 1.94 4.69 -3.15
C SER A 44 1.51 3.93 -1.89
N ALA A 45 1.23 2.65 -2.04
CA ALA A 45 0.91 1.80 -0.90
C ALA A 45 1.66 0.47 -1.01
N TRP A 46 2.09 -0.06 0.13
CA TRP A 46 2.61 -1.41 0.23
C TRP A 46 1.49 -2.36 0.58
N MET A 47 1.49 -3.52 -0.06
CA MET A 47 0.58 -4.61 0.21
C MET A 47 1.41 -5.81 0.66
N VAL A 48 1.13 -6.32 1.84
CA VAL A 48 1.81 -7.50 2.38
C VAL A 48 0.75 -8.58 2.57
N VAL A 49 1.00 -9.76 2.01
CA VAL A 49 0.10 -10.90 2.15
C VAL A 49 0.89 -12.05 2.75
N SER A 50 0.35 -12.66 3.77
CA SER A 50 0.91 -13.89 4.32
C SER A 50 -0.15 -14.98 4.29
N ASP A 51 0.31 -16.24 4.18
CA ASP A 51 -0.61 -17.36 4.25
C ASP A 51 -0.57 -17.99 5.65
N ASN A 52 -1.37 -19.03 5.85
CA ASN A 52 -1.46 -19.72 7.14
C ASN A 52 -0.26 -20.63 7.42
N GLN A 53 0.70 -20.71 6.53
CA GLN A 53 1.94 -21.49 6.71
C GLN A 53 3.15 -20.59 6.96
N GLY A 54 2.91 -19.30 7.18
CA GLY A 54 3.98 -18.35 7.47
C GLY A 54 4.72 -17.82 6.26
N ARG A 55 4.31 -18.17 5.05
CA ARG A 55 4.90 -17.63 3.83
C ARG A 55 4.36 -16.24 3.59
N ARG A 56 5.22 -15.34 3.17
CA ARG A 56 4.87 -13.94 3.00
C ARG A 56 5.32 -13.42 1.64
N SER A 57 4.50 -12.58 1.06
CA SER A 57 4.77 -11.88 -0.18
C SER A 57 4.42 -10.40 -0.01
N GLN A 58 4.98 -9.57 -0.86
CA GLN A 58 4.73 -8.13 -0.81
C GLN A 58 4.76 -7.55 -2.21
N SER A 59 4.03 -6.46 -2.37
CA SER A 59 3.95 -5.74 -3.61
C SER A 59 3.71 -4.27 -3.30
N LYS A 60 4.15 -3.39 -4.18
CA LYS A 60 3.94 -1.96 -4.04
C LYS A 60 3.03 -1.50 -5.16
N SER A 61 2.08 -0.61 -4.84
CA SER A 61 1.21 -0.05 -5.86
C SER A 61 1.98 0.88 -6.79
N ALA A 62 1.38 1.22 -7.92
CA ALA A 62 1.93 2.25 -8.78
C ALA A 62 2.10 3.55 -8.01
N LEU A 63 3.18 4.24 -8.30
CA LEU A 63 3.52 5.51 -7.71
C LEU A 63 2.85 6.63 -8.53
N PHE A 64 2.30 7.63 -7.88
CA PHE A 64 1.72 8.77 -8.57
C PHE A 64 2.05 10.08 -7.88
N ALA A 65 2.19 11.15 -8.67
CA ALA A 65 2.57 12.45 -8.15
C ALA A 65 1.42 13.10 -7.39
N LEU A 66 1.74 13.72 -6.26
CA LEU A 66 0.80 14.54 -5.52
C LEU A 66 0.95 16.00 -5.94
N PRO A 67 -0.17 16.76 -6.06
CA PRO A 67 -0.07 18.18 -6.34
C PRO A 67 0.71 18.91 -5.24
N PRO A 68 1.43 20.00 -5.57
CA PRO A 68 2.15 20.78 -4.55
C PRO A 68 1.27 21.26 -3.41
N LYS A 69 0.00 21.53 -3.67
CA LYS A 69 -0.93 21.96 -2.62
C LYS A 69 -1.14 20.90 -1.55
N ILE A 70 -1.11 19.62 -1.92
CA ILE A 70 -1.21 18.52 -0.95
C ILE A 70 0.00 18.55 -0.02
N LYS A 71 1.20 18.78 -0.57
CA LYS A 71 2.42 18.92 0.22
C LYS A 71 2.28 20.04 1.26
N GLU A 72 1.78 21.20 0.85
CA GLU A 72 1.56 22.32 1.76
C GLU A 72 0.60 21.95 2.89
N LEU A 73 -0.50 21.29 2.56
CA LEU A 73 -1.50 20.88 3.55
C LEU A 73 -0.91 19.90 4.58
N VAL A 74 -0.12 18.95 4.13
CA VAL A 74 0.52 17.97 5.02
C VAL A 74 1.55 18.66 5.91
N GLU A 75 2.39 19.53 5.36
CA GLU A 75 3.40 20.25 6.13
C GLU A 75 2.79 21.20 7.18
N SER A 76 1.62 21.76 6.89
CA SER A 76 0.90 22.61 7.84
C SER A 76 0.19 21.82 8.93
N GLY A 77 0.17 20.50 8.83
CA GLY A 77 -0.50 19.63 9.80
C GLY A 77 -2.02 19.61 9.67
N LEU A 78 -2.58 20.21 8.65
CA LEU A 78 -4.02 20.22 8.42
C LEU A 78 -4.50 18.90 7.82
N GLU A 79 -3.63 18.19 7.14
CA GLU A 79 -3.97 16.95 6.49
C GLU A 79 -3.35 15.76 7.21
N LYS A 80 -4.19 14.91 7.77
CA LYS A 80 -3.75 13.72 8.50
C LYS A 80 -4.37 12.47 7.94
N ASN A 81 -5.12 12.59 6.85
CA ASN A 81 -5.97 11.54 6.36
C ASN A 81 -5.48 11.00 5.02
N SER A 82 -5.19 9.71 4.97
CA SER A 82 -4.76 9.03 3.76
C SER A 82 -5.79 9.10 2.62
N LYS A 83 -7.02 9.51 2.91
CA LYS A 83 -8.04 9.71 1.89
C LYS A 83 -7.63 10.71 0.83
N HIS A 84 -6.80 11.69 1.19
CA HIS A 84 -6.37 12.71 0.24
C HIS A 84 -5.47 12.14 -0.84
N ALA A 85 -4.57 11.21 -0.50
CA ALA A 85 -3.75 10.55 -1.51
C ALA A 85 -4.61 9.68 -2.45
N GLY A 86 -5.54 8.91 -1.88
CA GLY A 86 -6.45 8.08 -2.67
C GLY A 86 -7.44 8.90 -3.50
N GLY A 87 -7.95 10.02 -2.93
CA GLY A 87 -8.82 10.94 -3.64
C GLY A 87 -8.10 11.67 -4.76
N ALA A 88 -6.81 11.96 -4.58
CA ALA A 88 -6.02 12.64 -5.59
C ALA A 88 -5.91 11.82 -6.87
N ILE A 89 -5.67 10.51 -6.81
CA ILE A 89 -5.56 9.71 -8.02
C ILE A 89 -6.90 9.65 -8.77
N GLY A 90 -8.01 9.56 -8.06
CA GLY A 90 -9.32 9.59 -8.69
C GLY A 90 -9.60 10.91 -9.38
N SER A 91 -9.28 12.02 -8.72
CA SER A 91 -9.44 13.35 -9.26
C SER A 91 -8.54 13.60 -10.48
N GLN A 92 -7.25 13.23 -10.37
CA GLN A 92 -6.26 13.48 -11.42
C GLN A 92 -6.52 12.67 -12.67
N THR A 93 -7.14 11.51 -12.58
CA THR A 93 -7.45 10.66 -13.72
C THR A 93 -8.89 10.79 -14.20
N THR A 94 -9.65 11.72 -13.62
CA THR A 94 -11.08 11.90 -13.89
C THR A 94 -11.86 10.59 -13.71
N GLY A 95 -11.50 9.84 -12.67
CA GLY A 95 -12.17 8.59 -12.32
C GLY A 95 -11.71 7.36 -13.10
N LYS A 96 -10.73 7.48 -13.99
CA LYS A 96 -10.21 6.33 -14.75
C LYS A 96 -9.47 5.34 -13.86
N ILE A 97 -8.74 5.87 -12.86
CA ILE A 97 -8.07 5.05 -11.86
C ILE A 97 -8.62 5.47 -10.51
N THR A 98 -9.11 4.50 -9.75
CA THR A 98 -9.60 4.76 -8.39
C THR A 98 -8.61 4.17 -7.39
N ARG A 99 -8.77 4.55 -6.12
CA ARG A 99 -8.02 3.95 -5.02
C ARG A 99 -8.20 2.43 -5.01
N THR A 100 -9.42 1.96 -5.23
CA THR A 100 -9.74 0.53 -5.27
C THR A 100 -9.00 -0.16 -6.41
N SER A 101 -9.08 0.36 -7.63
CA SER A 101 -8.42 -0.27 -8.78
C SER A 101 -6.90 -0.27 -8.64
N LEU A 102 -6.32 0.79 -8.08
CA LEU A 102 -4.89 0.87 -7.82
C LEU A 102 -4.44 -0.22 -6.84
N TYR A 103 -5.18 -0.41 -5.76
CA TYR A 103 -4.85 -1.40 -4.74
C TYR A 103 -5.14 -2.82 -5.19
N GLU A 104 -6.13 -3.02 -6.04
CA GLU A 104 -6.40 -4.33 -6.64
C GLU A 104 -5.20 -4.85 -7.42
N HIS A 105 -4.56 -4.01 -8.22
CA HIS A 105 -3.36 -4.38 -8.96
C HIS A 105 -2.23 -4.81 -8.02
N ALA A 106 -2.02 -4.06 -6.95
CA ALA A 106 -1.00 -4.39 -5.97
C ALA A 106 -1.31 -5.71 -5.24
N MET A 107 -2.59 -5.95 -4.92
CA MET A 107 -3.02 -7.19 -4.29
C MET A 107 -2.79 -8.39 -5.18
N VAL A 108 -3.17 -8.30 -6.45
CA VAL A 108 -2.94 -9.38 -7.41
C VAL A 108 -1.46 -9.69 -7.52
N ALA A 109 -0.61 -8.66 -7.61
CA ALA A 109 0.84 -8.86 -7.68
C ALA A 109 1.39 -9.52 -6.40
N ALA A 110 0.89 -9.15 -5.24
CA ALA A 110 1.32 -9.74 -3.97
C ALA A 110 0.91 -11.21 -3.85
N LEU A 111 -0.18 -11.62 -4.49
CA LEU A 111 -0.63 -13.02 -4.46
C LEU A 111 0.16 -13.93 -5.39
N ILE A 112 0.89 -13.39 -6.37
CA ILE A 112 1.63 -14.22 -7.34
C ILE A 112 2.54 -15.24 -6.66
N PRO A 113 3.43 -14.88 -5.71
CA PRO A 113 4.28 -15.88 -5.07
C PRO A 113 3.51 -16.94 -4.29
N LEU A 114 2.42 -16.56 -3.63
CA LEU A 114 1.66 -17.49 -2.80
C LEU A 114 0.81 -18.44 -3.62
N LYS A 115 0.54 -18.11 -4.89
CA LYS A 115 -0.14 -19.01 -5.83
C LYS A 115 0.82 -19.81 -6.68
N ASN A 116 2.10 -19.50 -6.60
CA ASN A 116 3.16 -20.18 -7.37
C ASN A 116 4.30 -20.53 -6.42
N THR A 117 3.97 -21.18 -5.32
CA THR A 117 4.92 -21.47 -4.24
C THR A 117 6.11 -22.27 -4.70
N GLU A 118 5.96 -23.11 -5.73
CA GLU A 118 7.06 -23.89 -6.31
C GLU A 118 8.16 -23.00 -6.87
N LEU A 119 7.79 -21.82 -7.38
CA LEU A 119 8.75 -20.91 -8.00
C LEU A 119 9.40 -19.95 -7.00
N PHE A 120 8.70 -19.63 -5.91
CA PHE A 120 9.12 -18.57 -5.00
C PHE A 120 9.60 -19.06 -3.64
N PHE A 121 9.26 -20.26 -3.26
CA PHE A 121 9.63 -20.86 -1.97
C PHE A 121 10.20 -22.29 -2.13
#